data_1632255fb67c776eb903ead057eed395
#
_entry.id   1632255fb67c776eb903ead057eed395
#
_cell.length_a   1.000
_cell.length_b   1.000
_cell.length_c   1.000
_cell.angle_alpha   90.00
_cell.angle_beta   90.00
_cell.angle_gamma   90.00
#
_symmetry.space_group_name_H-M   'P 1'
#
loop_
_entity.id
_entity.type
_entity.pdbx_description
1 polymer ?
#
loop_
_entity_poly.entity_id
_entity_poly.type
_entity_poly.pdbx_seq_one_letter_code
_entity_poly.pdbx_strand_id
1 'polypeptide(L)'
;MCAGQVLGVRMAILGLELLRIDDPRGKDRKRLITYVEIDRCMTDAIAVVTGCRLGKRALKFRDWGKVAATFVDLESGKAVRIAARESSKALARQRHPEIESKNQQQMLAYREMAIDDLFTVQWVKVSVPPQDLPGYKGERIVCAECGEGINFQREVRKNRTILCRACAGEKYYIVL
;
A
#
# COMPACT_ATOMS: atom_id res chain seq x y z
N MET A 1 17.10 10.82 1.41
CA MET A 1 15.69 10.94 1.84
C MET A 1 14.98 11.86 0.87
N CYS A 2 13.72 11.59 0.53
CA CYS A 2 12.91 12.46 -0.34
C CYS A 2 11.59 12.84 0.35
N ALA A 3 10.90 13.87 -0.16
CA ALA A 3 9.63 14.33 0.38
C ALA A 3 8.56 13.22 0.46
N GLY A 4 8.53 12.32 -0.52
CA GLY A 4 7.63 11.17 -0.51
C GLY A 4 7.89 10.20 0.64
N GLN A 5 9.15 9.98 1.04
CA GLN A 5 9.46 9.16 2.20
C GLN A 5 8.98 9.82 3.49
N VAL A 6 9.11 11.15 3.62
CA VAL A 6 8.59 11.88 4.80
C VAL A 6 7.07 11.70 4.91
N LEU A 7 6.34 11.88 3.79
CA LEU A 7 4.90 11.63 3.77
C LEU A 7 4.57 10.18 4.17
N GLY A 8 5.29 9.21 3.60
CA GLY A 8 5.06 7.80 3.90
C GLY A 8 5.25 7.43 5.37
N VAL A 9 6.32 7.94 5.99
CA VAL A 9 6.56 7.74 7.43
C VAL A 9 5.42 8.33 8.26
N ARG A 10 5.07 9.60 8.01
CA ARG A 10 4.02 10.29 8.77
C ARG A 10 2.63 9.66 8.56
N MET A 11 2.33 9.26 7.33
CA MET A 11 1.10 8.56 7.00
C MET A 11 1.00 7.21 7.71
N ALA A 12 2.10 6.45 7.75
CA ALA A 12 2.14 5.17 8.43
C ALA A 12 1.98 5.31 9.95
N ILE A 13 2.68 6.25 10.57
CA ILE A 13 2.54 6.54 12.00
C ILE A 13 1.10 6.90 12.33
N LEU A 14 0.51 7.84 11.59
CA LEU A 14 -0.88 8.25 11.79
C LEU A 14 -1.87 7.08 11.64
N GLY A 15 -1.67 6.22 10.62
CA GLY A 15 -2.51 5.05 10.41
C GLY A 15 -2.45 4.05 11.57
N LEU A 16 -1.26 3.82 12.10
CA LEU A 16 -1.03 2.94 13.24
C LEU A 16 -1.66 3.51 14.53
N GLU A 17 -1.48 4.80 14.79
CA GLU A 17 -2.07 5.51 15.94
C GLU A 17 -3.60 5.42 15.93
N LEU A 18 -4.23 5.72 14.77
CA LEU A 18 -5.69 5.68 14.61
C LEU A 18 -6.26 4.27 14.83
N LEU A 19 -5.52 3.24 14.44
CA LEU A 19 -5.89 1.84 14.62
C LEU A 19 -5.44 1.27 16.00
N ARG A 20 -4.69 2.03 16.80
CA ARG A 20 -4.11 1.59 18.08
C ARG A 20 -3.26 0.32 17.91
N ILE A 21 -2.37 0.35 16.92
CA ILE A 21 -1.39 -0.70 16.65
C ILE A 21 -0.02 -0.18 17.10
N ASP A 22 0.46 -0.66 18.23
CA ASP A 22 1.69 -0.12 18.88
C ASP A 22 2.96 -0.82 18.38
N ASP A 23 2.86 -2.12 18.07
CA ASP A 23 4.03 -2.93 17.67
C ASP A 23 3.76 -3.70 16.36
N PRO A 24 3.67 -2.97 15.22
CA PRO A 24 3.30 -3.57 13.94
C PRO A 24 4.36 -4.54 13.39
N ARG A 25 5.58 -4.52 13.94
CA ARG A 25 6.69 -5.38 13.51
C ARG A 25 6.90 -6.58 14.43
N GLY A 26 6.40 -6.53 15.65
CA GLY A 26 6.46 -7.56 16.67
C GLY A 26 5.12 -8.25 16.92
N LYS A 27 4.50 -7.99 18.09
CA LYS A 27 3.27 -8.67 18.54
C LYS A 27 2.10 -8.47 17.57
N ASP A 28 1.93 -7.28 17.00
CA ASP A 28 0.79 -6.91 16.15
C ASP A 28 1.02 -7.22 14.65
N ARG A 29 2.17 -7.82 14.27
CA ARG A 29 2.57 -8.00 12.86
C ARG A 29 1.58 -8.77 11.98
N LYS A 30 0.69 -9.56 12.57
CA LYS A 30 -0.32 -10.34 11.84
C LYS A 30 -1.67 -9.65 11.76
N ARG A 31 -1.86 -8.56 12.50
CA ARG A 31 -3.11 -7.79 12.53
C ARG A 31 -3.23 -6.82 11.36
N LEU A 32 -2.11 -6.32 10.84
CA LEU A 32 -2.10 -5.22 9.89
C LEU A 32 -1.97 -5.71 8.44
N ILE A 33 -2.89 -5.23 7.60
CA ILE A 33 -2.74 -5.18 6.15
C ILE A 33 -2.70 -3.71 5.72
N THR A 34 -1.79 -3.38 4.81
CA THR A 34 -1.71 -2.04 4.23
C THR A 34 -1.89 -2.10 2.73
N TYR A 35 -2.84 -1.34 2.20
CA TYR A 35 -3.00 -1.09 0.77
C TYR A 35 -2.31 0.23 0.43
N VAL A 36 -1.46 0.24 -0.60
CA VAL A 36 -0.83 1.45 -1.14
C VAL A 36 -1.34 1.69 -2.55
N GLU A 37 -1.55 2.98 -2.89
CA GLU A 37 -2.20 3.35 -4.16
C GLU A 37 -1.23 3.92 -5.19
N ILE A 38 0.08 3.83 -4.91
CA ILE A 38 1.16 4.29 -5.78
C ILE A 38 2.44 3.49 -5.53
N ASP A 39 3.24 3.28 -6.57
CA ASP A 39 4.55 2.62 -6.57
C ASP A 39 5.75 3.61 -6.42
N ARG A 40 5.67 4.52 -5.45
CA ARG A 40 6.71 5.53 -5.19
C ARG A 40 7.33 5.35 -3.81
N CYS A 41 8.41 6.08 -3.55
CA CYS A 41 9.18 6.03 -2.29
C CYS A 41 8.36 6.19 -1.01
N MET A 42 7.14 6.73 -1.07
CA MET A 42 6.18 6.71 0.03
C MET A 42 5.82 5.26 0.43
N THR A 43 5.63 4.38 -0.54
CA THR A 43 5.30 2.97 -0.32
C THR A 43 6.41 2.24 0.43
N ASP A 44 7.68 2.51 0.07
CA ASP A 44 8.83 1.93 0.76
C ASP A 44 8.89 2.38 2.23
N ALA A 45 8.65 3.67 2.48
CA ALA A 45 8.62 4.22 3.82
C ALA A 45 7.49 3.61 4.67
N ILE A 46 6.29 3.44 4.10
CA ILE A 46 5.16 2.76 4.75
C ILE A 46 5.55 1.31 5.08
N ALA A 47 6.15 0.59 4.13
CA ALA A 47 6.59 -0.79 4.35
C ALA A 47 7.61 -0.92 5.47
N VAL A 48 8.54 0.04 5.60
CA VAL A 48 9.54 0.07 6.68
C VAL A 48 8.87 0.30 8.03
N VAL A 49 8.00 1.31 8.15
CA VAL A 49 7.34 1.66 9.41
C VAL A 49 6.41 0.55 9.88
N THR A 50 5.56 0.05 8.99
CA THR A 50 4.53 -0.95 9.33
C THR A 50 5.07 -2.39 9.40
N GLY A 51 6.22 -2.67 8.77
CA GLY A 51 6.70 -4.03 8.56
C GLY A 51 5.90 -4.84 7.54
N CYS A 52 4.90 -4.22 6.89
CA CYS A 52 4.12 -4.85 5.81
C CYS A 52 4.99 -5.03 4.57
N ARG A 53 4.93 -6.22 3.96
CA ARG A 53 5.70 -6.56 2.74
C ARG A 53 4.85 -7.38 1.78
N LEU A 54 5.11 -7.27 0.48
CA LEU A 54 4.44 -8.08 -0.55
C LEU A 54 4.62 -9.58 -0.28
N GLY A 55 5.85 -10.04 -0.01
CA GLY A 55 6.14 -11.44 0.26
C GLY A 55 5.49 -11.99 1.54
N LYS A 56 5.14 -11.12 2.50
CA LYS A 56 4.35 -11.48 3.69
C LYS A 56 2.84 -11.38 3.44
N ARG A 57 2.45 -10.92 2.25
CA ARG A 57 1.05 -10.69 1.84
C ARG A 57 0.31 -9.67 2.72
N ALA A 58 1.03 -8.88 3.47
CA ALA A 58 0.53 -7.81 4.32
C ALA A 58 0.54 -6.44 3.62
N LEU A 59 1.40 -6.24 2.60
CA LEU A 59 1.37 -5.08 1.73
C LEU A 59 0.63 -5.42 0.44
N LYS A 60 -0.33 -4.59 0.05
CA LYS A 60 -1.13 -4.74 -1.18
C LYS A 60 -0.94 -3.50 -2.04
N PHE A 61 -0.65 -3.69 -3.30
CA PHE A 61 -0.56 -2.60 -4.26
C PHE A 61 -1.85 -2.49 -5.07
N ARG A 62 -2.38 -1.29 -5.18
CA ARG A 62 -3.48 -0.89 -6.05
C ARG A 62 -3.00 0.29 -6.89
N ASP A 63 -2.74 0.06 -8.15
CA ASP A 63 -2.18 1.07 -9.06
C ASP A 63 -3.25 2.10 -9.46
N TRP A 64 -3.43 3.09 -8.59
CA TRP A 64 -4.32 4.23 -8.83
C TRP A 64 -3.56 5.53 -9.06
N GLY A 65 -2.22 5.52 -8.97
CA GLY A 65 -1.38 6.70 -9.08
C GLY A 65 -1.61 7.76 -7.99
N LYS A 66 -2.23 7.39 -6.87
CA LYS A 66 -2.58 8.30 -5.78
C LYS A 66 -1.60 8.19 -4.62
N VAL A 67 -1.18 9.32 -4.08
CA VAL A 67 -0.36 9.40 -2.86
C VAL A 67 -1.26 9.11 -1.65
N ALA A 68 -1.65 7.85 -1.50
CA ALA A 68 -2.59 7.40 -0.47
C ALA A 68 -2.29 5.96 -0.04
N ALA A 69 -2.68 5.63 1.19
CA ALA A 69 -2.66 4.27 1.71
C ALA A 69 -3.87 4.01 2.61
N THR A 70 -4.28 2.75 2.67
CA THR A 70 -5.33 2.27 3.58
C THR A 70 -4.75 1.24 4.52
N PHE A 71 -4.88 1.48 5.81
CA PHE A 71 -4.46 0.60 6.88
C PHE A 71 -5.68 -0.16 7.41
N VAL A 72 -5.55 -1.48 7.52
CA VAL A 72 -6.66 -2.36 7.94
C VAL A 72 -6.21 -3.19 9.13
N ASP A 73 -6.90 -3.05 10.25
CA ASP A 73 -6.73 -3.92 11.39
C ASP A 73 -7.65 -5.15 11.24
N LEU A 74 -7.06 -6.31 11.04
CA LEU A 74 -7.77 -7.57 10.83
C LEU A 74 -8.48 -8.09 12.09
N GLU A 75 -8.06 -7.66 13.27
CA GLU A 75 -8.65 -8.08 14.54
C GLU A 75 -9.94 -7.33 14.81
N SER A 76 -9.92 -5.99 14.70
CA SER A 76 -11.09 -5.16 14.93
C SER A 76 -11.97 -4.96 13.69
N GLY A 77 -11.47 -5.28 12.50
CA GLY A 77 -12.12 -4.99 11.22
C GLY A 77 -12.14 -3.50 10.84
N LYS A 78 -11.52 -2.64 11.62
CA LYS A 78 -11.43 -1.20 11.33
C LYS A 78 -10.43 -0.93 10.22
N ALA A 79 -10.73 0.06 9.41
CA ALA A 79 -9.82 0.51 8.37
C ALA A 79 -9.85 2.04 8.23
N VAL A 80 -8.67 2.61 7.99
CA VAL A 80 -8.50 4.04 7.75
C VAL A 80 -7.71 4.26 6.47
N ARG A 81 -8.25 5.08 5.57
CA ARG A 81 -7.59 5.54 4.36
C ARG A 81 -7.05 6.95 4.58
N ILE A 82 -5.78 7.15 4.29
CA ILE A 82 -5.08 8.42 4.43
C ILE A 82 -4.52 8.80 3.06
N ALA A 83 -4.84 9.99 2.61
CA ALA A 83 -4.41 10.52 1.31
C ALA A 83 -3.71 11.87 1.49
N ALA A 84 -2.60 12.08 0.79
CA ALA A 84 -1.91 13.36 0.80
C ALA A 84 -2.74 14.43 0.11
N ARG A 85 -2.82 15.62 0.73
CA ARG A 85 -3.49 16.78 0.12
C ARG A 85 -2.60 17.42 -0.93
N GLU A 86 -3.14 17.73 -2.09
CA GLU A 86 -2.40 18.48 -3.12
C GLU A 86 -2.00 19.89 -2.66
N SER A 87 -2.82 20.53 -1.82
CA SER A 87 -2.53 21.83 -1.21
C SER A 87 -1.25 21.85 -0.37
N SER A 88 -0.83 20.70 0.17
CA SER A 88 0.41 20.60 0.96
C SER A 88 1.66 21.04 0.20
N LYS A 89 1.68 20.88 -1.12
CA LYS A 89 2.79 21.33 -1.99
C LYS A 89 2.91 22.85 -2.04
N ALA A 90 1.77 23.53 -2.14
CA ALA A 90 1.74 25.00 -2.12
C ALA A 90 2.12 25.55 -0.75
N LEU A 91 1.59 24.95 0.32
CA LEU A 91 1.95 25.30 1.70
C LEU A 91 3.45 25.10 1.97
N ALA A 92 4.05 24.02 1.47
CA ALA A 92 5.48 23.79 1.61
C ALA A 92 6.33 24.88 0.96
N ARG A 93 5.91 25.37 -0.23
CA ARG A 93 6.57 26.50 -0.90
C ARG A 93 6.45 27.80 -0.11
N GLN A 94 5.30 28.04 0.49
CA GLN A 94 5.07 29.25 1.30
C GLN A 94 5.89 29.23 2.60
N ARG A 95 6.14 28.06 3.17
CA ARG A 95 6.94 27.90 4.42
C ARG A 95 8.44 28.08 4.21
N HIS A 96 8.94 27.72 3.03
CA HIS A 96 10.37 27.75 2.69
C HIS A 96 10.60 28.41 1.33
N PRO A 97 10.20 29.69 1.16
CA PRO A 97 10.34 30.40 -0.12
C PRO A 97 11.81 30.61 -0.51
N GLU A 98 12.72 30.60 0.44
CA GLU A 98 14.17 30.76 0.26
C GLU A 98 14.85 29.54 -0.35
N ILE A 99 14.19 28.39 -0.35
CA ILE A 99 14.75 27.14 -0.87
C ILE A 99 14.33 26.95 -2.33
N GLU A 100 15.26 26.90 -3.27
CA GLU A 100 14.97 26.71 -4.69
C GLU A 100 14.46 25.31 -5.02
N SER A 101 15.01 24.27 -4.36
CA SER A 101 14.65 22.88 -4.62
C SER A 101 13.27 22.54 -4.06
N LYS A 102 12.30 22.27 -4.93
CA LYS A 102 10.93 21.81 -4.54
C LYS A 102 10.95 20.60 -3.63
N ASN A 103 11.87 19.65 -3.87
CA ASN A 103 11.98 18.45 -3.04
C ASN A 103 12.48 18.78 -1.63
N GLN A 104 13.43 19.72 -1.51
CA GLN A 104 13.93 20.16 -0.20
C GLN A 104 12.86 20.97 0.55
N GLN A 105 12.17 21.92 -0.12
CA GLN A 105 11.03 22.63 0.48
C GLN A 105 10.03 21.67 1.08
N GLN A 106 9.56 20.70 0.28
CA GLN A 106 8.58 19.71 0.71
C GLN A 106 9.13 18.79 1.81
N MET A 107 10.37 18.36 1.69
CA MET A 107 10.99 17.48 2.69
C MET A 107 11.08 18.14 4.07
N LEU A 108 11.42 19.43 4.14
CA LEU A 108 11.47 20.17 5.38
C LEU A 108 10.07 20.48 5.90
N ALA A 109 9.23 21.10 5.08
CA ALA A 109 7.87 21.46 5.48
C ALA A 109 7.04 20.26 5.95
N TYR A 110 7.11 19.14 5.25
CA TYR A 110 6.32 17.95 5.59
C TYR A 110 6.73 17.30 6.93
N ARG A 111 7.87 17.62 7.49
CA ARG A 111 8.26 17.18 8.84
C ARG A 111 7.50 17.94 9.93
N GLU A 112 7.16 19.19 9.68
CA GLU A 112 6.65 20.13 10.67
C GLU A 112 5.16 20.47 10.49
N MET A 113 4.63 20.31 9.28
CA MET A 113 3.23 20.62 8.97
C MET A 113 2.27 19.83 9.83
N ALA A 114 1.14 20.44 10.18
CA ALA A 114 0.05 19.75 10.86
C ALA A 114 -0.49 18.60 10.01
N ILE A 115 -1.06 17.59 10.65
CA ILE A 115 -1.66 16.44 9.98
C ILE A 115 -2.76 16.87 8.99
N ASP A 116 -3.61 17.80 9.40
CA ASP A 116 -4.72 18.30 8.59
C ASP A 116 -4.28 19.11 7.36
N ASP A 117 -3.08 19.69 7.39
CA ASP A 117 -2.44 20.33 6.23
C ASP A 117 -1.90 19.31 5.25
N LEU A 118 -1.44 18.15 5.74
CA LEU A 118 -0.82 17.11 4.94
C LEU A 118 -1.80 16.10 4.38
N PHE A 119 -2.79 15.69 5.18
CA PHE A 119 -3.59 14.52 4.88
C PHE A 119 -5.10 14.75 4.96
N THR A 120 -5.82 14.01 4.16
CA THR A 120 -7.22 13.72 4.35
C THR A 120 -7.33 12.33 4.95
N VAL A 121 -8.08 12.20 6.04
CA VAL A 121 -8.30 10.94 6.76
C VAL A 121 -9.74 10.51 6.58
N GLN A 122 -9.94 9.25 6.20
CA GLN A 122 -11.27 8.66 5.97
C GLN A 122 -11.38 7.30 6.66
N TRP A 123 -12.33 7.12 7.54
CA TRP A 123 -12.70 5.78 8.00
C TRP A 123 -13.43 5.07 6.88
N VAL A 124 -12.98 3.87 6.54
CA VAL A 124 -13.49 3.10 5.41
C VAL A 124 -13.78 1.67 5.82
N LYS A 125 -14.61 0.97 5.05
CA LYS A 125 -14.80 -0.48 5.18
C LYS A 125 -14.04 -1.17 4.05
N VAL A 126 -13.19 -2.12 4.40
CA VAL A 126 -12.43 -2.92 3.44
C VAL A 126 -12.82 -4.39 3.59
N SER A 127 -13.33 -4.98 2.53
CA SER A 127 -13.53 -6.43 2.45
C SER A 127 -12.24 -7.06 1.97
N VAL A 128 -11.52 -7.76 2.85
CA VAL A 128 -10.30 -8.49 2.50
C VAL A 128 -10.70 -9.91 2.11
N PRO A 129 -10.53 -10.33 0.85
CA PRO A 129 -10.85 -11.70 0.45
C PRO A 129 -9.99 -12.71 1.22
N PRO A 130 -10.53 -13.88 1.61
CA PRO A 130 -9.79 -14.89 2.39
C PRO A 130 -8.44 -15.25 1.77
N GLN A 131 -8.39 -15.39 0.44
CA GLN A 131 -7.17 -15.70 -0.29
C GLN A 131 -6.12 -14.58 -0.26
N ASP A 132 -6.49 -13.37 0.18
CA ASP A 132 -5.58 -12.22 0.33
C ASP A 132 -5.05 -12.05 1.76
N LEU A 133 -5.57 -12.81 2.71
CA LEU A 133 -5.10 -12.75 4.09
C LEU A 133 -3.66 -13.26 4.24
N PRO A 134 -2.85 -12.65 5.12
CA PRO A 134 -1.56 -13.20 5.52
C PRO A 134 -1.72 -14.63 6.05
N GLY A 135 -0.86 -15.54 5.57
CA GLY A 135 -0.89 -16.94 6.03
C GLY A 135 -1.99 -17.81 5.40
N TYR A 136 -2.80 -17.29 4.48
CA TYR A 136 -3.76 -18.13 3.74
C TYR A 136 -3.03 -19.28 3.03
N LYS A 137 -3.58 -20.49 3.22
CA LYS A 137 -3.12 -21.71 2.56
C LYS A 137 -4.23 -22.18 1.63
N GLY A 138 -3.98 -22.15 0.33
CA GLY A 138 -4.89 -22.65 -0.70
C GLY A 138 -4.18 -23.64 -1.60
N GLU A 139 -4.95 -24.41 -2.33
CA GLU A 139 -4.42 -25.35 -3.32
C GLU A 139 -3.65 -24.59 -4.42
N ARG A 140 -2.61 -25.25 -4.91
CA ARG A 140 -1.88 -24.83 -6.10
C ARG A 140 -2.46 -25.57 -7.29
N ILE A 141 -2.91 -24.80 -8.27
CA ILE A 141 -3.50 -25.31 -9.51
C ILE A 141 -2.51 -25.12 -10.66
N VAL A 142 -2.49 -26.02 -11.62
CA VAL A 142 -1.62 -25.94 -12.79
C VAL A 142 -2.37 -25.30 -13.95
N CYS A 143 -1.72 -24.36 -14.64
CA CYS A 143 -2.25 -23.77 -15.87
C CYS A 143 -2.29 -24.81 -16.99
N ALA A 144 -3.43 -24.97 -17.65
CA ALA A 144 -3.61 -25.96 -18.71
C ALA A 144 -2.80 -25.63 -19.98
N GLU A 145 -2.38 -24.37 -20.17
CA GLU A 145 -1.65 -23.94 -21.37
C GLU A 145 -0.14 -23.97 -21.16
N CYS A 146 0.40 -23.29 -20.14
CA CYS A 146 1.85 -23.18 -19.92
C CYS A 146 2.42 -24.17 -18.91
N GLY A 147 1.58 -24.92 -18.17
CA GLY A 147 2.03 -25.86 -17.15
C GLY A 147 2.53 -25.22 -15.85
N GLU A 148 2.51 -23.89 -15.73
CA GLU A 148 2.96 -23.21 -14.53
C GLU A 148 1.93 -23.28 -13.39
N GLY A 149 2.44 -23.32 -12.14
CA GLY A 149 1.59 -23.39 -10.97
C GLY A 149 1.03 -22.04 -10.55
N ILE A 150 -0.26 -21.98 -10.32
CA ILE A 150 -1.03 -20.82 -9.90
C ILE A 150 -1.38 -20.99 -8.42
N ASN A 151 -1.05 -19.99 -7.60
CA ASN A 151 -1.32 -20.00 -6.17
C ASN A 151 -2.49 -19.05 -5.81
N PHE A 152 -3.12 -19.32 -4.67
CA PHE A 152 -4.02 -18.40 -3.98
C PHE A 152 -5.24 -17.99 -4.79
N GLN A 153 -5.85 -18.93 -5.52
CA GLN A 153 -7.06 -18.70 -6.32
C GLN A 153 -6.91 -17.54 -7.32
N ARG A 154 -5.75 -17.47 -7.97
CA ARG A 154 -5.49 -16.45 -9.01
C ARG A 154 -5.62 -17.01 -10.42
N GLU A 155 -6.17 -18.19 -10.54
CA GLU A 155 -6.53 -18.76 -11.84
C GLU A 155 -7.69 -18.00 -12.48
N VAL A 156 -7.70 -18.00 -13.81
CA VAL A 156 -8.81 -17.57 -14.63
C VAL A 156 -9.51 -18.83 -15.19
N ARG A 157 -10.80 -18.98 -14.94
CA ARG A 157 -11.60 -20.08 -15.47
C ARG A 157 -12.35 -19.63 -16.73
N LYS A 158 -12.01 -20.19 -17.87
CA LYS A 158 -12.60 -19.86 -19.17
C LYS A 158 -12.97 -21.15 -19.91
N ASN A 159 -14.23 -21.30 -20.29
CA ASN A 159 -14.72 -22.46 -21.06
C ASN A 159 -14.28 -23.82 -20.47
N ARG A 160 -14.41 -24.02 -19.15
CA ARG A 160 -13.98 -25.21 -18.40
C ARG A 160 -12.46 -25.41 -18.34
N THR A 161 -11.67 -24.47 -18.86
CA THR A 161 -10.19 -24.52 -18.82
C THR A 161 -9.67 -23.61 -17.72
N ILE A 162 -8.65 -24.07 -17.01
CA ILE A 162 -7.98 -23.30 -15.96
C ILE A 162 -6.71 -22.70 -16.55
N LEU A 163 -6.62 -21.39 -16.57
CA LEU A 163 -5.50 -20.64 -17.13
C LEU A 163 -4.86 -19.74 -16.06
N CYS A 164 -3.56 -19.49 -16.18
CA CYS A 164 -2.97 -18.36 -15.49
C CYS A 164 -3.38 -17.05 -16.17
N ARG A 165 -3.24 -15.91 -15.49
CA ARG A 165 -3.60 -14.61 -16.04
C ARG A 165 -2.86 -14.29 -17.32
N ALA A 166 -1.57 -14.66 -17.41
CA ALA A 166 -0.77 -14.46 -18.60
C ALA A 166 -1.35 -15.18 -19.80
N CYS A 167 -1.70 -16.47 -19.68
CA CYS A 167 -2.34 -17.26 -20.75
C CYS A 167 -3.78 -16.81 -21.01
N ALA A 168 -4.44 -16.21 -20.02
CA ALA A 168 -5.77 -15.64 -20.19
C ALA A 168 -5.77 -14.27 -20.91
N GLY A 169 -4.59 -13.71 -21.25
CA GLY A 169 -4.45 -12.48 -22.04
C GLY A 169 -3.80 -11.29 -21.28
N GLU A 170 -3.41 -11.45 -20.01
CA GLU A 170 -2.78 -10.38 -19.21
C GLU A 170 -1.22 -10.41 -19.31
N LYS A 171 -0.64 -10.92 -20.41
CA LYS A 171 0.82 -10.94 -20.59
C LYS A 171 1.38 -9.53 -20.73
N TYR A 172 2.43 -9.22 -19.97
CA TYR A 172 3.24 -7.99 -20.10
C TYR A 172 4.54 -8.22 -20.87
N TYR A 173 4.79 -9.44 -21.40
CA TYR A 173 5.98 -9.83 -22.14
C TYR A 173 5.62 -10.62 -23.39
N ILE A 174 6.58 -10.67 -24.33
CA ILE A 174 6.53 -11.51 -25.52
C ILE A 174 7.64 -12.56 -25.38
N VAL A 175 7.32 -13.82 -25.66
CA VAL A 175 8.32 -14.90 -25.71
C VAL A 175 9.06 -14.78 -27.05
N LEU A 176 10.41 -14.77 -27.00
CA LEU A 176 11.27 -14.69 -28.17
C LEU A 176 11.58 -16.07 -28.74
#